data_6493ad0997a8d4e72e71a0e965163e07
#
_entry.id   6493ad0997a8d4e72e71a0e965163e07
#
_cell.length_a   1.000
_cell.length_b   1.000
_cell.length_c   1.000
_cell.angle_alpha   90.00
_cell.angle_beta   90.00
_cell.angle_gamma   90.00
#
_symmetry.space_group_name_H-M   'P 1'
#
loop_
_entity.id
_entity.type
_entity.pdbx_description
1 polymer ?
#
loop_
_entity_poly.entity_id
_entity_poly.type
_entity_poly.pdbx_seq_one_letter_code
_entity_poly.pdbx_strand_id
1 'polypeptide(L)'
;MKVIKPRKPIEEENKVHTTQQRRLGRSIISIILLGWVTAAAAHEQHGGYSAGEPGNPRKPAREIVVLLNEMDYSPAVIEVKRGEQIHFVLRNVGTEAHEFLLATTAENLKHGEAMKKNPDMEHDEPNGLRLNAKKSGEILWKFSKAGTFEYSCLIPTHREFGMIGKVIVK
;
A
#
# COMPACT_ATOMS: atom_id res chain seq x y z
N MET A 1 -14.21 63.44 -9.38
CA MET A 1 -12.84 63.12 -9.78
C MET A 1 -11.90 63.87 -8.83
N LYS A 2 -11.37 63.18 -7.79
CA LYS A 2 -10.44 63.79 -6.83
C LYS A 2 -9.28 62.82 -6.65
N VAL A 3 -8.12 63.24 -7.14
CA VAL A 3 -6.85 62.51 -7.09
C VAL A 3 -6.25 62.74 -5.71
N ILE A 4 -5.92 61.68 -4.98
CA ILE A 4 -5.18 61.72 -3.70
C ILE A 4 -3.78 61.25 -3.94
N LYS A 5 -2.79 62.10 -3.68
CA LYS A 5 -1.36 61.88 -3.73
C LYS A 5 -0.85 61.02 -2.56
N PRO A 6 0.20 60.17 -2.78
CA PRO A 6 0.81 59.39 -1.71
C PRO A 6 1.80 60.20 -0.85
N ARG A 7 1.85 59.90 0.46
CA ARG A 7 2.81 60.46 1.41
C ARG A 7 4.13 59.60 1.41
N LYS A 8 5.22 60.31 1.55
CA LYS A 8 6.59 59.79 1.71
C LYS A 8 6.84 59.27 3.13
N PRO A 9 7.77 58.33 3.30
CA PRO A 9 8.17 57.79 4.60
C PRO A 9 9.12 58.72 5.34
N ILE A 10 9.05 58.70 6.66
CA ILE A 10 9.90 59.41 7.59
C ILE A 10 11.09 58.50 7.94
N GLU A 11 12.30 59.00 7.66
CA GLU A 11 13.56 58.47 8.17
C GLU A 11 13.76 58.98 9.60
N GLU A 12 14.08 58.11 10.52
CA GLU A 12 14.57 58.48 11.85
C GLU A 12 15.90 57.76 12.11
N GLU A 13 16.95 58.55 11.98
CA GLU A 13 18.31 58.26 12.44
C GLU A 13 18.33 58.19 13.98
N ASN A 14 18.96 57.19 14.54
CA ASN A 14 19.45 57.35 15.90
C ASN A 14 20.85 56.79 16.06
N LYS A 15 21.72 57.70 16.44
CA LYS A 15 23.17 57.55 16.60
C LYS A 15 23.53 56.82 17.91
N VAL A 16 24.45 55.91 17.75
CA VAL A 16 25.72 55.71 18.52
C VAL A 16 25.74 56.00 20.01
N HIS A 17 26.10 55.03 20.81
CA HIS A 17 27.14 55.19 21.82
C HIS A 17 27.93 53.88 22.04
N THR A 18 29.22 53.97 21.69
CA THR A 18 30.29 53.03 21.98
C THR A 18 30.60 53.06 23.48
N THR A 19 30.63 51.92 24.13
CA THR A 19 31.41 51.76 25.35
C THR A 19 32.10 50.39 25.36
N GLN A 20 33.39 50.45 25.19
CA GLN A 20 34.34 49.36 25.23
C GLN A 20 34.60 48.97 26.67
N GLN A 21 34.27 47.74 27.06
CA GLN A 21 34.88 47.13 28.25
C GLN A 21 35.43 45.75 27.93
N ARG A 22 36.76 45.70 27.93
CA ARG A 22 37.56 44.46 27.95
C ARG A 22 37.33 43.76 29.31
N ARG A 23 36.84 42.53 29.27
CA ARG A 23 37.14 41.55 30.33
C ARG A 23 37.45 40.21 29.70
N LEU A 24 38.66 39.74 29.96
CA LEU A 24 39.10 38.36 29.75
C LEU A 24 38.26 37.43 30.61
N GLY A 25 37.76 36.32 30.01
CA GLY A 25 37.06 35.30 30.77
C GLY A 25 36.87 34.06 29.92
N ARG A 26 37.79 33.13 30.03
CA ARG A 26 37.71 31.67 29.86
C ARG A 26 36.61 31.16 28.94
N SER A 27 37.00 30.78 27.72
CA SER A 27 36.22 29.98 26.81
C SER A 27 35.92 28.59 27.37
N ILE A 28 34.68 28.37 27.75
CA ILE A 28 34.14 27.00 27.90
C ILE A 28 33.49 26.67 26.57
N ILE A 29 34.20 25.87 25.77
CA ILE A 29 33.65 25.31 24.56
C ILE A 29 32.66 24.21 24.99
N SER A 30 31.39 24.56 25.09
CA SER A 30 30.33 23.57 25.20
C SER A 30 30.08 22.98 23.80
N ILE A 31 30.67 21.82 23.55
CA ILE A 31 30.34 21.02 22.38
C ILE A 31 28.92 20.47 22.60
N ILE A 32 27.94 21.12 22.02
CA ILE A 32 26.57 20.56 21.90
C ILE A 32 26.65 19.48 20.80
N LEU A 33 26.84 18.25 21.24
CA LEU A 33 26.57 17.08 20.38
C LEU A 33 25.07 17.07 20.05
N LEU A 34 24.72 17.66 18.92
CA LEU A 34 23.41 17.46 18.33
C LEU A 34 23.31 15.99 17.88
N GLY A 35 22.84 15.15 18.78
CA GLY A 35 22.48 13.78 18.43
C GLY A 35 21.37 13.81 17.36
N TRP A 36 21.72 13.43 16.15
CA TRP A 36 20.73 13.11 15.11
C TRP A 36 20.01 11.85 15.56
N VAL A 37 18.86 12.02 16.20
CA VAL A 37 17.92 10.93 16.37
C VAL A 37 17.34 10.69 14.98
N THR A 38 17.92 9.76 14.24
CA THR A 38 17.25 9.16 13.09
C THR A 38 16.06 8.41 13.65
N ALA A 39 14.88 9.00 13.55
CA ALA A 39 13.65 8.27 13.69
C ALA A 39 13.63 7.22 12.56
N ALA A 40 14.11 6.01 12.87
CA ALA A 40 13.80 4.85 12.06
C ALA A 40 12.28 4.74 12.14
N ALA A 41 11.61 5.11 11.06
CA ALA A 41 10.21 4.74 10.86
C ALA A 41 10.19 3.21 10.93
N ALA A 42 9.74 2.69 12.07
CA ALA A 42 9.40 1.29 12.19
C ALA A 42 8.25 1.09 11.18
N HIS A 43 8.58 0.52 10.01
CA HIS A 43 7.59 -0.14 9.23
C HIS A 43 7.00 -1.20 10.16
N GLU A 44 5.79 -0.96 10.63
CA GLU A 44 5.00 -2.03 11.24
C GLU A 44 4.97 -3.15 10.20
N GLN A 45 5.72 -4.21 10.49
CA GLN A 45 5.62 -5.45 9.77
C GLN A 45 4.23 -6.00 10.12
N HIS A 46 3.24 -5.67 9.27
CA HIS A 46 2.01 -6.45 9.23
C HIS A 46 2.44 -7.91 9.10
N GLY A 47 2.00 -8.74 10.03
CA GLY A 47 2.33 -10.16 10.06
C GLY A 47 2.18 -10.74 8.67
N GLY A 48 3.28 -11.31 8.14
CA GLY A 48 3.42 -11.62 6.72
C GLY A 48 2.25 -12.43 6.18
N TYR A 49 1.86 -12.17 4.95
CA TYR A 49 0.76 -12.84 4.25
C TYR A 49 0.91 -14.36 4.30
N SER A 50 -0.21 -15.06 4.52
CA SER A 50 -0.22 -16.52 4.64
C SER A 50 0.23 -17.22 3.35
N ALA A 51 -0.17 -16.70 2.20
CA ALA A 51 0.10 -17.27 0.88
C ALA A 51 1.51 -16.96 0.32
N GLY A 52 2.29 -16.10 0.97
CA GLY A 52 3.61 -15.71 0.47
C GLY A 52 3.96 -14.27 0.75
N GLU A 53 4.50 -13.59 -0.24
CA GLU A 53 4.99 -12.22 -0.14
C GLU A 53 4.84 -11.48 -1.48
N PRO A 54 4.81 -10.13 -1.49
CA PRO A 54 4.87 -9.35 -2.72
C PRO A 54 6.09 -9.73 -3.56
N GLY A 55 5.91 -9.85 -4.85
CA GLY A 55 6.96 -10.22 -5.78
C GLY A 55 7.99 -9.12 -5.99
N ASN A 56 9.15 -9.50 -6.50
CA ASN A 56 10.23 -8.59 -6.86
C ASN A 56 10.20 -8.31 -8.38
N PRO A 57 9.91 -7.09 -8.85
CA PRO A 57 9.78 -6.77 -10.27
C PRO A 57 11.11 -6.92 -11.07
N ARG A 58 12.24 -7.07 -10.37
CA ARG A 58 13.54 -7.32 -10.99
C ARG A 58 13.83 -8.80 -11.22
N LYS A 59 12.93 -9.70 -10.80
CA LYS A 59 13.08 -11.16 -10.96
C LYS A 59 12.07 -11.68 -11.98
N PRO A 60 12.41 -12.77 -12.70
CA PRO A 60 11.46 -13.40 -13.60
C PRO A 60 10.20 -13.86 -12.88
N ALA A 61 9.07 -13.74 -13.56
CA ALA A 61 7.78 -14.23 -13.10
C ALA A 61 7.09 -14.99 -14.24
N ARG A 62 6.35 -16.04 -13.90
CA ARG A 62 5.43 -16.68 -14.85
C ARG A 62 4.13 -15.91 -14.85
N GLU A 63 3.69 -15.51 -16.04
CA GLU A 63 2.41 -14.84 -16.21
C GLU A 63 1.25 -15.82 -16.16
N ILE A 64 0.20 -15.45 -15.46
CA ILE A 64 -1.07 -16.16 -15.43
C ILE A 64 -2.19 -15.15 -15.60
N VAL A 65 -2.97 -15.28 -16.68
CA VAL A 65 -4.19 -14.50 -16.88
C VAL A 65 -5.31 -15.15 -16.10
N VAL A 66 -5.99 -14.36 -15.25
CA VAL A 66 -7.19 -14.79 -14.53
C VAL A 66 -8.36 -13.92 -14.97
N LEU A 67 -9.39 -14.56 -15.51
CA LEU A 67 -10.65 -13.91 -15.85
C LEU A 67 -11.57 -13.93 -14.63
N LEU A 68 -12.15 -12.80 -14.32
CA LEU A 68 -13.19 -12.63 -13.32
C LEU A 68 -14.51 -12.53 -14.08
N ASN A 69 -15.30 -13.62 -14.03
CA ASN A 69 -16.64 -13.70 -14.64
C ASN A 69 -17.70 -13.43 -13.56
N GLU A 70 -18.97 -13.41 -13.94
CA GLU A 70 -20.03 -13.42 -12.94
C GLU A 70 -20.00 -14.75 -12.18
N MET A 71 -19.63 -14.63 -10.88
CA MET A 71 -19.59 -15.67 -9.84
C MET A 71 -18.55 -16.78 -10.05
N ASP A 72 -17.56 -16.62 -10.95
CA ASP A 72 -16.45 -17.57 -11.08
C ASP A 72 -15.13 -16.92 -11.52
N TYR A 73 -14.04 -17.71 -11.44
CA TYR A 73 -12.74 -17.39 -11.99
C TYR A 73 -12.30 -18.42 -13.02
N SER A 74 -11.61 -17.96 -14.05
CA SER A 74 -10.97 -18.84 -15.02
C SER A 74 -9.48 -18.48 -15.16
N PRO A 75 -8.56 -19.42 -14.86
CA PRO A 75 -8.77 -20.77 -14.33
C PRO A 75 -9.28 -20.77 -12.89
N ALA A 76 -10.02 -21.80 -12.47
CA ALA A 76 -10.46 -21.99 -11.09
C ALA A 76 -9.39 -22.65 -10.19
N VAL A 77 -8.39 -23.32 -10.79
CA VAL A 77 -7.28 -23.95 -10.08
C VAL A 77 -5.97 -23.62 -10.77
N ILE A 78 -4.99 -23.18 -9.99
CA ILE A 78 -3.65 -22.82 -10.44
C ILE A 78 -2.63 -23.65 -9.65
N GLU A 79 -1.71 -24.31 -10.35
CA GLU A 79 -0.59 -25.00 -9.71
C GLU A 79 0.69 -24.18 -9.85
N VAL A 80 1.42 -24.04 -8.75
CA VAL A 80 2.69 -23.31 -8.68
C VAL A 80 3.72 -24.07 -7.83
N LYS A 81 4.99 -23.76 -8.02
CA LYS A 81 6.07 -24.30 -7.19
C LYS A 81 6.36 -23.37 -6.01
N ARG A 82 6.74 -23.96 -4.87
CA ARG A 82 7.23 -23.13 -3.76
C ARG A 82 8.47 -22.32 -4.20
N GLY A 83 8.47 -21.04 -3.90
CA GLY A 83 9.48 -20.08 -4.31
C GLY A 83 9.22 -19.45 -5.69
N GLU A 84 8.23 -19.94 -6.43
CA GLU A 84 7.85 -19.39 -7.73
C GLU A 84 7.21 -18.02 -7.57
N GLN A 85 7.53 -17.12 -8.51
CA GLN A 85 6.91 -15.81 -8.61
C GLN A 85 5.93 -15.80 -9.79
N ILE A 86 4.73 -15.34 -9.53
CA ILE A 86 3.63 -15.26 -10.49
C ILE A 86 3.27 -13.80 -10.72
N HIS A 87 3.15 -13.44 -11.99
CA HIS A 87 2.53 -12.19 -12.43
C HIS A 87 1.09 -12.50 -12.83
N PHE A 88 0.15 -12.23 -11.93
CA PHE A 88 -1.27 -12.36 -12.23
C PHE A 88 -1.73 -11.15 -13.05
N VAL A 89 -2.27 -11.41 -14.23
CA VAL A 89 -2.97 -10.42 -15.05
C VAL A 89 -4.47 -10.68 -14.88
N LEU A 90 -5.10 -9.83 -14.08
CA LEU A 90 -6.52 -9.95 -13.72
C LEU A 90 -7.37 -9.18 -14.71
N ARG A 91 -8.42 -9.80 -15.25
CA ARG A 91 -9.34 -9.16 -16.18
C ARG A 91 -10.78 -9.42 -15.74
N ASN A 92 -11.45 -8.37 -15.31
CA ASN A 92 -12.88 -8.44 -15.07
C ASN A 92 -13.62 -8.39 -16.43
N VAL A 93 -14.12 -9.51 -16.85
CA VAL A 93 -14.90 -9.65 -18.10
C VAL A 93 -16.40 -9.59 -17.87
N GLY A 94 -16.82 -9.57 -16.60
CA GLY A 94 -18.18 -9.45 -16.14
C GLY A 94 -18.75 -8.04 -16.27
N THR A 95 -19.97 -7.85 -15.76
CA THR A 95 -20.73 -6.60 -15.77
C THR A 95 -20.79 -5.94 -14.40
N GLU A 96 -20.39 -6.66 -13.34
CA GLU A 96 -20.30 -6.18 -11.97
C GLU A 96 -18.84 -5.94 -11.55
N ALA A 97 -18.64 -5.29 -10.42
CA ALA A 97 -17.33 -5.21 -9.80
C ALA A 97 -16.98 -6.56 -9.15
N HIS A 98 -15.73 -6.97 -9.26
CA HIS A 98 -15.23 -8.20 -8.64
C HIS A 98 -13.92 -7.95 -7.92
N GLU A 99 -13.62 -8.80 -6.93
CA GLU A 99 -12.34 -8.80 -6.21
C GLU A 99 -11.55 -10.07 -6.51
N PHE A 100 -10.25 -9.96 -6.36
CA PHE A 100 -9.32 -11.08 -6.27
C PHE A 100 -8.53 -10.87 -4.99
N LEU A 101 -8.79 -11.67 -3.94
CA LEU A 101 -8.02 -11.62 -2.70
C LEU A 101 -7.40 -12.99 -2.42
N LEU A 102 -6.06 -13.05 -2.45
CA LEU A 102 -5.27 -14.27 -2.28
C LEU A 102 -4.87 -14.45 -0.82
N ALA A 103 -5.43 -15.46 -0.15
CA ALA A 103 -5.16 -15.77 1.25
C ALA A 103 -5.45 -17.25 1.58
N THR A 104 -5.41 -17.65 2.85
CA THR A 104 -6.03 -18.91 3.27
C THR A 104 -7.55 -18.79 3.27
N THR A 105 -8.25 -19.93 3.16
CA THR A 105 -9.71 -19.96 3.27
C THR A 105 -10.20 -19.31 4.58
N ALA A 106 -9.50 -19.56 5.69
CA ALA A 106 -9.87 -19.02 6.99
C ALA A 106 -9.77 -17.48 7.05
N GLU A 107 -8.72 -16.92 6.43
CA GLU A 107 -8.53 -15.47 6.34
C GLU A 107 -9.60 -14.85 5.44
N ASN A 108 -9.87 -15.44 4.28
CA ASN A 108 -10.91 -14.97 3.37
C ASN A 108 -12.30 -14.99 4.02
N LEU A 109 -12.62 -16.05 4.77
CA LEU A 109 -13.88 -16.10 5.52
C LEU A 109 -13.98 -15.00 6.57
N LYS A 110 -12.91 -14.80 7.36
CA LYS A 110 -12.86 -13.73 8.36
C LYS A 110 -12.97 -12.34 7.72
N HIS A 111 -12.29 -12.14 6.60
CA HIS A 111 -12.34 -10.87 5.87
C HIS A 111 -13.73 -10.63 5.26
N GLY A 112 -14.36 -11.67 4.69
CA GLY A 112 -15.73 -11.59 4.17
C GLY A 112 -16.75 -11.15 5.24
N GLU A 113 -16.59 -11.58 6.49
CA GLU A 113 -17.44 -11.09 7.59
C GLU A 113 -17.21 -9.59 7.89
N ALA A 114 -15.99 -9.07 7.70
CA ALA A 114 -15.72 -7.64 7.82
C ALA A 114 -16.35 -6.85 6.66
N MET A 115 -16.28 -7.39 5.44
CA MET A 115 -16.90 -6.81 4.25
C MET A 115 -18.42 -6.71 4.33
N LYS A 116 -19.09 -7.68 4.96
CA LYS A 116 -20.55 -7.60 5.20
C LYS A 116 -20.93 -6.39 6.05
N LYS A 117 -20.04 -5.95 6.94
CA LYS A 117 -20.25 -4.77 7.80
C LYS A 117 -19.86 -3.46 7.13
N ASN A 118 -18.91 -3.51 6.21
CA ASN A 118 -18.35 -2.36 5.51
C ASN A 118 -18.17 -2.72 4.01
N PRO A 119 -19.23 -2.79 3.21
CA PRO A 119 -19.17 -3.29 1.82
C PRO A 119 -18.38 -2.39 0.88
N ASP A 120 -18.16 -1.14 1.25
CA ASP A 120 -17.38 -0.16 0.47
C ASP A 120 -15.91 -0.08 0.95
N MET A 121 -15.45 -1.03 1.78
CA MET A 121 -14.05 -1.07 2.21
C MET A 121 -13.15 -1.23 1.00
N GLU A 122 -12.25 -0.27 0.81
CA GLU A 122 -11.22 -0.35 -0.22
C GLU A 122 -10.06 -1.21 0.26
N HIS A 123 -9.51 -2.00 -0.65
CA HIS A 123 -8.36 -2.86 -0.42
C HIS A 123 -7.20 -2.36 -1.29
N ASP A 124 -6.19 -1.83 -0.65
CA ASP A 124 -4.91 -1.49 -1.27
C ASP A 124 -3.81 -2.40 -0.69
N GLU A 125 -4.06 -3.71 -0.81
CA GLU A 125 -3.14 -4.73 -0.31
C GLU A 125 -2.45 -5.46 -1.46
N PRO A 126 -1.15 -5.80 -1.32
CA PRO A 126 -0.39 -6.44 -2.40
C PRO A 126 -0.94 -7.80 -2.85
N ASN A 127 -1.75 -8.47 -2.03
CA ASN A 127 -2.37 -9.77 -2.32
C ASN A 127 -3.83 -9.66 -2.79
N GLY A 128 -4.35 -8.45 -2.97
CA GLY A 128 -5.75 -8.24 -3.34
C GLY A 128 -5.96 -7.04 -4.26
N LEU A 129 -7.00 -7.12 -5.07
CA LEU A 129 -7.39 -6.05 -5.98
C LEU A 129 -8.87 -6.10 -6.28
N ARG A 130 -9.55 -4.95 -6.23
CA ARG A 130 -10.92 -4.77 -6.70
C ARG A 130 -10.92 -4.17 -8.09
N LEU A 131 -11.65 -4.77 -9.00
CA LEU A 131 -11.78 -4.35 -10.39
C LEU A 131 -13.24 -4.06 -10.72
N ASN A 132 -13.50 -2.84 -11.15
CA ASN A 132 -14.80 -2.51 -11.74
C ASN A 132 -15.03 -3.28 -13.04
N ALA A 133 -16.28 -3.37 -13.48
CA ALA A 133 -16.67 -4.04 -14.73
C ALA A 133 -15.76 -3.66 -15.90
N LYS A 134 -15.29 -4.66 -16.66
CA LYS A 134 -14.45 -4.50 -17.86
C LYS A 134 -13.07 -3.87 -17.61
N LYS A 135 -12.62 -3.77 -16.34
CA LYS A 135 -11.28 -3.29 -15.99
C LYS A 135 -10.31 -4.44 -15.81
N SER A 136 -9.04 -4.12 -15.89
CA SER A 136 -7.92 -5.05 -15.66
C SER A 136 -6.97 -4.48 -14.63
N GLY A 137 -6.20 -5.36 -14.00
CA GLY A 137 -5.17 -5.00 -13.03
C GLY A 137 -4.15 -6.13 -12.89
N GLU A 138 -3.13 -5.95 -12.08
CA GLU A 138 -2.01 -6.87 -11.98
C GLU A 138 -1.59 -7.06 -10.53
N ILE A 139 -1.20 -8.27 -10.19
CA ILE A 139 -0.59 -8.61 -8.89
C ILE A 139 0.68 -9.40 -9.16
N LEU A 140 1.79 -8.94 -8.60
CA LEU A 140 3.05 -9.68 -8.62
C LEU A 140 3.27 -10.33 -7.26
N TRP A 141 3.24 -11.69 -7.22
CA TRP A 141 3.23 -12.45 -6.00
C TRP A 141 4.26 -13.58 -6.01
N LYS A 142 4.96 -13.78 -4.89
CA LYS A 142 5.88 -14.91 -4.70
C LYS A 142 5.34 -15.87 -3.66
N PHE A 143 5.15 -17.13 -4.05
CA PHE A 143 4.69 -18.19 -3.17
C PHE A 143 5.84 -18.78 -2.35
N SER A 144 5.99 -18.36 -1.11
CA SER A 144 7.10 -18.79 -0.24
C SER A 144 6.76 -20.03 0.60
N LYS A 145 5.50 -20.42 0.70
CA LYS A 145 5.01 -21.54 1.52
C LYS A 145 4.26 -22.54 0.66
N ALA A 146 4.51 -23.85 0.88
CA ALA A 146 3.70 -24.90 0.28
C ALA A 146 2.32 -24.97 0.95
N GLY A 147 1.32 -25.41 0.21
CA GLY A 147 -0.05 -25.53 0.71
C GLY A 147 -1.09 -25.21 -0.33
N THR A 148 -2.35 -25.18 0.08
CA THR A 148 -3.46 -24.73 -0.75
C THR A 148 -3.95 -23.39 -0.23
N PHE A 149 -3.98 -22.41 -1.12
CA PHE A 149 -4.49 -21.07 -0.88
C PHE A 149 -5.71 -20.83 -1.74
N GLU A 150 -6.47 -19.81 -1.39
CA GLU A 150 -7.71 -19.45 -2.07
C GLU A 150 -7.60 -18.03 -2.61
N TYR A 151 -8.10 -17.78 -3.80
CA TYR A 151 -8.45 -16.44 -4.23
C TYR A 151 -9.97 -16.34 -4.33
N SER A 152 -10.53 -15.29 -3.74
CA SER A 152 -11.97 -15.13 -3.58
C SER A 152 -12.41 -13.72 -3.90
N CYS A 153 -13.63 -13.59 -4.37
CA CYS A 153 -14.36 -12.34 -4.34
C CYS A 153 -15.09 -12.23 -3.01
N LEU A 154 -14.79 -11.19 -2.23
CA LEU A 154 -15.39 -10.99 -0.90
C LEU A 154 -16.47 -9.91 -0.88
N ILE A 155 -16.83 -9.38 -2.04
CA ILE A 155 -18.06 -8.61 -2.19
C ILE A 155 -19.21 -9.48 -1.68
N PRO A 156 -20.09 -8.95 -0.79
CA PRO A 156 -21.16 -9.73 -0.20
C PRO A 156 -21.95 -10.55 -1.23
N THR A 157 -22.18 -11.82 -0.94
CA THR A 157 -22.86 -12.84 -1.74
C THR A 157 -22.04 -13.50 -2.86
N HIS A 158 -21.02 -12.84 -3.43
CA HIS A 158 -20.27 -13.41 -4.58
C HIS A 158 -19.56 -14.71 -4.21
N ARG A 159 -18.91 -14.76 -3.05
CA ARG A 159 -18.24 -15.96 -2.56
C ARG A 159 -19.23 -17.10 -2.31
N GLU A 160 -20.39 -16.80 -1.75
CA GLU A 160 -21.47 -17.74 -1.48
C GLU A 160 -22.06 -18.34 -2.77
N PHE A 161 -22.04 -17.56 -3.87
CA PHE A 161 -22.42 -18.04 -5.19
C PHE A 161 -21.32 -18.82 -5.92
N GLY A 162 -20.16 -19.00 -5.30
CA GLY A 162 -19.08 -19.84 -5.82
C GLY A 162 -17.90 -19.11 -6.42
N MET A 163 -17.81 -17.79 -6.30
CA MET A 163 -16.67 -17.03 -6.83
C MET A 163 -15.39 -17.25 -5.99
N ILE A 164 -14.84 -18.44 -6.16
CA ILE A 164 -13.68 -18.99 -5.45
C ILE A 164 -12.76 -19.70 -6.44
N GLY A 165 -11.48 -19.46 -6.33
CA GLY A 165 -10.45 -20.23 -7.00
C GLY A 165 -9.36 -20.70 -6.03
N LYS A 166 -8.48 -21.59 -6.47
CA LYS A 166 -7.44 -22.21 -5.64
C LYS A 166 -6.06 -22.08 -6.27
N VAL A 167 -5.06 -21.85 -5.42
CA VAL A 167 -3.65 -22.02 -5.80
C VAL A 167 -3.06 -23.16 -4.98
N ILE A 168 -2.55 -24.19 -5.66
CA ILE A 168 -1.90 -25.34 -5.07
C ILE A 168 -0.39 -25.13 -5.21
N VAL A 169 0.30 -24.89 -4.08
CA VAL A 169 1.75 -24.68 -4.03
C VAL A 169 2.44 -25.96 -3.62
N LYS A 170 3.25 -26.53 -4.53
CA LYS A 170 4.02 -27.79 -4.34
C LYS A 170 5.50 -27.55 -4.07
#